data_6c07a57ec028fa283692384489a21eac
#
_entry.id   6c07a57ec028fa283692384489a21eac
#
_cell.length_a   1.000
_cell.length_b   1.000
_cell.length_c   1.000
_cell.angle_alpha   90.00
_cell.angle_beta   90.00
_cell.angle_gamma   90.00
#
_symmetry.space_group_name_H-M   'P 1'
#
loop_
_entity.id
_entity.type
_entity.pdbx_description
1 polymer ?
#
loop_
_entity_poly.entity_id
_entity_poly.type
_entity_poly.pdbx_seq_one_letter_code
_entity_poly.pdbx_strand_id
1 'polypeptide(L)'
;MKNWKIVSGFRNGFCVFAMFALLLYAWTPAGAEYSQDELLSQGADTSITITGYTDFQNAFRFLEEGDKVAVISPSALPSQKQFETTMEGLREWGYIPIEGKYVCCEGRTLDNCIEDLLWALEDPEIKAVFCVRGGYASTEVMDRLPLSVIELAEKPIIGYSDITVYLSAWTQAGLPSIHASMASAFKDIPEECREAEKRVLRGEIPSYICQGSEFDLEGTAEGILVGGNLSTFSAVLNTAYDCTSMEEPFILFLEEVEEDYEHIHRYLTVLEHFGVLDRAAGILFGEWINYPAECETYNGNSRGGRFQSAAEMVRREFMADRDIPVAFGFPAGHGDANYPLLMGTKVKLAISEKSYSLEWLNPTE
;
A
#
# COMPACT_ATOMS: atom_id res chain seq x y z
N MET A 1 -46.01 14.51 27.95
CA MET A 1 -45.38 15.24 29.07
C MET A 1 -44.82 14.22 30.04
N LYS A 2 -43.56 13.91 30.00
CA LYS A 2 -42.79 13.29 31.10
C LYS A 2 -41.31 13.72 30.91
N ASN A 3 -40.90 14.47 31.92
CA ASN A 3 -39.59 15.09 32.06
C ASN A 3 -38.47 14.06 32.21
N TRP A 4 -37.37 14.26 31.51
CA TRP A 4 -36.07 13.65 31.82
C TRP A 4 -35.14 14.71 32.32
N LYS A 5 -34.73 14.53 33.57
CA LYS A 5 -33.74 15.37 34.27
C LYS A 5 -32.33 14.94 33.82
N ILE A 6 -31.58 15.93 33.41
CA ILE A 6 -30.13 15.88 33.23
C ILE A 6 -29.50 15.85 34.64
N VAL A 7 -28.63 14.86 34.90
CA VAL A 7 -27.71 14.90 36.03
C VAL A 7 -26.29 14.94 35.48
N SER A 8 -25.67 16.08 35.69
CA SER A 8 -24.25 16.32 35.46
C SER A 8 -23.42 15.71 36.61
N GLY A 9 -22.32 15.04 36.31
CA GLY A 9 -21.36 14.57 37.31
C GLY A 9 -20.03 14.27 36.66
N PHE A 10 -19.19 15.30 36.53
CA PHE A 10 -17.75 15.17 36.29
C PHE A 10 -17.07 14.49 37.48
N ARG A 11 -16.18 13.49 37.24
CA ARG A 11 -14.81 13.46 37.74
C ARG A 11 -14.12 12.10 37.52
N ASN A 12 -12.85 12.23 37.12
CA ASN A 12 -11.75 11.26 37.21
C ASN A 12 -11.63 10.21 36.11
N GLY A 13 -10.90 10.59 35.07
CA GLY A 13 -10.14 9.68 34.22
C GLY A 13 -8.95 9.08 34.98
N PHE A 14 -8.39 8.10 34.43
CA PHE A 14 -7.30 7.21 34.82
C PHE A 14 -7.73 5.86 35.40
N CYS A 15 -7.24 4.80 34.75
CA CYS A 15 -7.35 3.35 35.06
C CYS A 15 -8.51 2.61 34.40
N VAL A 16 -8.44 2.41 33.08
CA VAL A 16 -9.17 1.31 32.42
C VAL A 16 -8.27 0.44 31.51
N PHE A 17 -7.00 0.80 31.28
CA PHE A 17 -6.11 0.02 30.42
C PHE A 17 -5.37 -1.15 31.10
N ALA A 18 -5.54 -1.37 32.41
CA ALA A 18 -4.85 -2.44 33.14
C ALA A 18 -5.75 -3.61 33.59
N MET A 19 -7.04 -3.61 33.29
CA MET A 19 -7.96 -4.68 33.74
C MET A 19 -8.47 -5.61 32.65
N PHE A 20 -8.18 -5.38 31.38
CA PHE A 20 -8.56 -6.31 30.29
C PHE A 20 -7.56 -7.44 30.08
N ALA A 21 -6.33 -7.31 30.55
CA ALA A 21 -5.31 -8.36 30.43
C ALA A 21 -5.43 -9.51 31.46
N LEU A 22 -6.31 -9.41 32.45
CA LEU A 22 -6.44 -10.39 33.54
C LEU A 22 -7.76 -11.20 33.52
N LEU A 23 -8.67 -10.97 32.58
CA LEU A 23 -9.93 -11.73 32.45
C LEU A 23 -9.95 -12.74 31.29
N LEU A 24 -8.92 -12.80 30.45
CA LEU A 24 -8.76 -13.81 29.40
C LEU A 24 -8.10 -15.13 29.89
N TYR A 25 -7.74 -15.22 31.17
CA TYR A 25 -7.10 -16.43 31.75
C TYR A 25 -8.07 -17.46 32.34
N ALA A 26 -9.37 -17.33 32.20
CA ALA A 26 -10.33 -18.15 32.94
C ALA A 26 -11.27 -19.03 32.09
N TRP A 27 -11.07 -19.15 30.77
CA TRP A 27 -11.90 -20.09 30.00
C TRP A 27 -11.17 -20.63 28.77
N THR A 28 -10.21 -21.53 28.96
CA THR A 28 -9.73 -22.46 27.93
C THR A 28 -10.10 -23.86 28.28
N PRO A 29 -10.66 -24.66 27.36
CA PRO A 29 -10.80 -26.10 27.59
C PRO A 29 -9.40 -26.71 27.65
N ALA A 30 -9.16 -27.56 28.65
CA ALA A 30 -7.91 -28.25 28.88
C ALA A 30 -7.47 -29.01 27.62
N GLY A 31 -6.32 -28.64 27.03
CA GLY A 31 -5.64 -29.49 26.08
C GLY A 31 -4.90 -28.86 24.90
N ALA A 32 -4.65 -27.56 24.90
CA ALA A 32 -3.70 -26.98 23.93
C ALA A 32 -2.93 -25.81 24.57
N GLU A 33 -1.76 -26.10 25.10
CA GLU A 33 -0.76 -25.08 25.40
C GLU A 33 -0.06 -24.73 24.09
N TYR A 34 -0.51 -23.63 23.42
CA TYR A 34 0.27 -23.01 22.38
C TYR A 34 1.29 -22.07 23.02
N SER A 35 2.57 -22.27 22.72
CA SER A 35 3.64 -21.39 23.16
C SER A 35 3.46 -20.00 22.51
N GLN A 36 3.93 -18.92 23.19
CA GLN A 36 3.95 -17.57 22.61
C GLN A 36 4.68 -17.49 21.26
N ASP A 37 5.63 -18.42 21.03
CA ASP A 37 6.37 -18.52 19.76
C ASP A 37 5.51 -19.12 18.63
N GLU A 38 4.46 -19.90 18.92
CA GLU A 38 3.54 -20.43 17.91
C GLU A 38 2.48 -19.41 17.48
N LEU A 39 2.14 -18.45 18.31
CA LEU A 39 1.25 -17.33 17.96
C LEU A 39 1.98 -16.24 17.16
N LEU A 40 3.30 -16.14 17.26
CA LEU A 40 4.14 -15.24 16.47
C LEU A 40 4.55 -15.83 15.11
N SER A 41 4.35 -17.14 14.89
CA SER A 41 4.71 -17.82 13.64
C SER A 41 3.60 -17.87 12.59
N GLN A 42 2.48 -17.17 12.77
CA GLN A 42 1.42 -17.05 11.77
C GLN A 42 1.58 -15.83 10.83
N GLY A 43 2.60 -14.98 11.02
CA GLY A 43 3.15 -14.17 9.96
C GLY A 43 3.98 -15.09 9.07
N ALA A 44 3.64 -15.22 7.80
CA ALA A 44 4.47 -15.93 6.86
C ALA A 44 5.90 -15.41 7.02
N ASP A 45 6.84 -16.29 7.41
CA ASP A 45 8.27 -16.01 7.40
C ASP A 45 8.70 -15.95 5.93
N THR A 46 8.23 -14.91 5.23
CA THR A 46 8.58 -14.64 3.84
C THR A 46 9.98 -14.07 3.86
N SER A 47 10.97 -14.95 3.82
CA SER A 47 12.34 -14.52 3.57
C SER A 47 12.40 -13.94 2.16
N ILE A 48 12.56 -12.63 2.06
CA ILE A 48 12.82 -11.92 0.81
C ILE A 48 14.33 -11.73 0.67
N THR A 49 14.80 -11.85 -0.54
CA THR A 49 16.21 -11.59 -0.89
C THR A 49 16.27 -10.65 -2.08
N ILE A 50 17.00 -9.55 -1.94
CA ILE A 50 17.36 -8.70 -3.07
C ILE A 50 18.55 -9.35 -3.77
N THR A 51 18.35 -9.84 -5.00
CA THR A 51 19.39 -10.56 -5.76
C THR A 51 20.27 -9.67 -6.61
N GLY A 52 19.86 -8.43 -6.80
CA GLY A 52 20.60 -7.45 -7.58
C GLY A 52 19.81 -6.16 -7.73
N TYR A 53 20.43 -5.21 -8.41
CA TYR A 53 19.80 -3.95 -8.79
C TYR A 53 20.03 -3.72 -10.28
N THR A 54 19.00 -3.28 -10.98
CA THR A 54 19.06 -2.87 -12.38
C THR A 54 19.08 -1.35 -12.44
N ASP A 55 20.08 -0.78 -13.15
CA ASP A 55 20.06 0.65 -13.47
C ASP A 55 18.94 0.91 -14.47
N PHE A 56 17.89 1.52 -14.00
CA PHE A 56 16.72 1.82 -14.81
C PHE A 56 16.94 3.15 -15.54
N GLN A 57 17.21 3.06 -16.83
CA GLN A 57 17.46 4.24 -17.65
C GLN A 57 16.23 4.53 -18.52
N ASN A 58 15.76 5.78 -18.52
CA ASN A 58 14.95 6.43 -19.55
C ASN A 58 13.45 6.59 -19.39
N ALA A 59 12.79 6.21 -18.31
CA ALA A 59 11.36 6.53 -18.24
C ALA A 59 11.06 7.78 -17.42
N PHE A 60 11.96 8.17 -16.51
CA PHE A 60 11.75 9.38 -15.73
C PHE A 60 13.02 9.78 -14.96
N ARG A 61 13.04 11.01 -14.47
CA ARG A 61 14.19 11.53 -13.75
C ARG A 61 14.23 10.97 -12.32
N PHE A 62 15.26 10.19 -12.04
CA PHE A 62 15.61 9.79 -10.68
C PHE A 62 16.28 10.95 -9.91
N LEU A 63 16.27 10.81 -8.58
CA LEU A 63 16.79 11.86 -7.69
C LEU A 63 18.30 11.79 -7.51
N GLU A 64 18.91 12.97 -7.43
CA GLU A 64 20.30 13.17 -7.08
C GLU A 64 20.41 13.84 -5.70
N GLU A 65 21.57 13.70 -5.05
CA GLU A 65 21.85 14.41 -3.80
C GLU A 65 21.76 15.92 -4.02
N GLY A 66 21.05 16.63 -3.15
CA GLY A 66 20.77 18.06 -3.25
C GLY A 66 19.51 18.42 -4.03
N ASP A 67 18.80 17.45 -4.61
CA ASP A 67 17.53 17.72 -5.26
C ASP A 67 16.48 18.23 -4.27
N LYS A 68 15.69 19.22 -4.71
CA LYS A 68 14.52 19.71 -3.96
C LYS A 68 13.36 18.77 -4.16
N VAL A 69 12.75 18.36 -3.07
CA VAL A 69 11.57 17.47 -3.06
C VAL A 69 10.43 18.12 -2.30
N ALA A 70 9.23 18.05 -2.86
CA ALA A 70 8.04 18.56 -2.17
C ALA A 70 7.61 17.56 -1.09
N VAL A 71 7.24 18.08 0.06
CA VAL A 71 6.63 17.33 1.16
C VAL A 71 5.21 17.85 1.35
N ILE A 72 4.23 17.03 0.96
CA ILE A 72 2.82 17.38 1.02
C ILE A 72 2.00 16.29 1.72
N SER A 73 0.76 16.59 2.03
CA SER A 73 -0.18 15.60 2.56
C SER A 73 -1.51 15.71 1.82
N PRO A 74 -1.61 15.13 0.61
CA PRO A 74 -2.80 15.26 -0.23
C PRO A 74 -3.96 14.36 0.21
N SER A 75 -3.78 13.60 1.29
CA SER A 75 -4.76 12.75 1.94
C SER A 75 -5.10 13.28 3.33
N ALA A 76 -4.93 12.51 4.41
CA ALA A 76 -5.25 12.99 5.76
C ALA A 76 -4.20 13.96 6.33
N LEU A 77 -4.61 14.76 7.31
CA LEU A 77 -3.72 15.68 8.03
C LEU A 77 -2.70 14.88 8.86
N PRO A 78 -1.39 15.09 8.67
CA PRO A 78 -0.37 14.43 9.49
C PRO A 78 -0.28 15.07 10.88
N SER A 79 0.24 14.31 11.84
CA SER A 79 0.71 14.90 13.08
C SER A 79 2.01 15.69 12.84
N GLN A 80 2.28 16.64 13.72
CA GLN A 80 3.53 17.42 13.68
C GLN A 80 4.77 16.50 13.71
N LYS A 81 4.72 15.43 14.53
CA LYS A 81 5.82 14.44 14.61
C LYS A 81 6.05 13.71 13.29
N GLN A 82 4.97 13.29 12.59
CA GLN A 82 5.11 12.63 11.29
C GLN A 82 5.76 13.55 10.27
N PHE A 83 5.32 14.80 10.21
CA PHE A 83 5.90 15.81 9.34
C PHE A 83 7.39 16.05 9.63
N GLU A 84 7.75 16.30 10.89
CA GLU A 84 9.15 16.52 11.30
C GLU A 84 10.03 15.31 10.97
N THR A 85 9.55 14.09 11.26
CA THR A 85 10.28 12.86 10.92
C THR A 85 10.49 12.73 9.40
N THR A 86 9.49 13.09 8.59
CA THR A 86 9.63 13.11 7.13
C THR A 86 10.70 14.09 6.68
N MET A 87 10.65 15.32 7.20
CA MET A 87 11.61 16.36 6.84
C MET A 87 13.05 15.99 7.25
N GLU A 88 13.22 15.37 8.42
CA GLU A 88 14.51 14.87 8.91
C GLU A 88 15.03 13.73 8.04
N GLY A 89 14.21 12.70 7.82
CA GLY A 89 14.60 11.52 7.04
C GLY A 89 15.02 11.87 5.61
N LEU A 90 14.31 12.76 4.94
CA LEU A 90 14.68 13.20 3.60
C LEU A 90 16.00 13.99 3.58
N ARG A 91 16.28 14.81 4.62
CA ARG A 91 17.59 15.49 4.76
C ARG A 91 18.72 14.49 5.01
N GLU A 92 18.48 13.46 5.84
CA GLU A 92 19.46 12.38 6.08
C GLU A 92 19.78 11.62 4.78
N TRP A 93 18.83 11.54 3.84
CA TRP A 93 19.05 10.95 2.53
C TRP A 93 19.76 11.87 1.53
N GLY A 94 20.01 13.13 1.92
CA GLY A 94 20.74 14.11 1.13
C GLY A 94 19.85 15.01 0.26
N TYR A 95 18.51 14.96 0.43
CA TYR A 95 17.58 15.81 -0.31
C TYR A 95 17.31 17.13 0.41
N ILE A 96 16.73 18.09 -0.30
CA ILE A 96 16.28 19.38 0.23
C ILE A 96 14.74 19.35 0.25
N PRO A 97 14.12 18.93 1.38
CA PRO A 97 12.67 18.88 1.47
C PRO A 97 12.09 20.29 1.62
N ILE A 98 11.11 20.59 0.77
CA ILE A 98 10.35 21.84 0.77
C ILE A 98 8.93 21.51 1.20
N GLU A 99 8.44 22.17 2.26
CA GLU A 99 7.11 21.93 2.78
C GLU A 99 6.01 22.59 1.92
N GLY A 100 4.92 21.89 1.68
CA GLY A 100 3.69 22.44 1.14
C GLY A 100 3.08 23.43 2.14
N LYS A 101 2.45 24.46 1.63
CA LYS A 101 1.89 25.57 2.42
C LYS A 101 0.88 25.11 3.46
N TYR A 102 0.14 24.03 3.16
CA TYR A 102 -0.97 23.54 4.00
C TYR A 102 -0.72 22.15 4.61
N VAL A 103 0.47 21.59 4.47
CA VAL A 103 0.78 20.21 4.88
C VAL A 103 0.39 19.91 6.33
N CYS A 104 0.61 20.84 7.26
CA CYS A 104 0.27 20.72 8.68
C CYS A 104 -0.80 21.71 9.16
N CYS A 105 -1.56 22.35 8.24
CA CYS A 105 -2.55 23.34 8.62
C CYS A 105 -3.82 22.67 9.15
N GLU A 106 -4.13 22.89 10.44
CA GLU A 106 -5.42 22.50 10.99
C GLU A 106 -6.58 23.21 10.27
N GLY A 107 -7.64 22.46 9.95
CA GLY A 107 -8.80 23.00 9.25
C GLY A 107 -8.56 23.23 7.74
N ARG A 108 -7.47 22.70 7.16
CA ARG A 108 -7.26 22.72 5.70
C ARG A 108 -8.44 22.07 4.97
N THR A 109 -8.71 22.54 3.80
CA THR A 109 -9.76 22.07 2.90
C THR A 109 -9.17 21.19 1.80
N LEU A 110 -10.02 20.52 1.01
CA LEU A 110 -9.58 19.81 -0.20
C LEU A 110 -8.90 20.75 -1.20
N ASP A 111 -9.39 22.00 -1.34
CA ASP A 111 -8.76 22.98 -2.22
C ASP A 111 -7.33 23.31 -1.78
N ASN A 112 -7.05 23.28 -0.48
CA ASN A 112 -5.69 23.45 0.04
C ASN A 112 -4.78 22.24 -0.28
N CYS A 113 -5.31 21.03 -0.26
CA CYS A 113 -4.57 19.83 -0.68
C CYS A 113 -4.25 19.88 -2.18
N ILE A 114 -5.20 20.35 -2.98
CA ILE A 114 -5.03 20.55 -4.42
C ILE A 114 -3.98 21.64 -4.69
N GLU A 115 -4.04 22.78 -3.96
CA GLU A 115 -3.06 23.88 -4.11
C GLU A 115 -1.63 23.40 -3.83
N ASP A 116 -1.42 22.61 -2.75
CA ASP A 116 -0.09 22.04 -2.44
C ASP A 116 0.37 21.05 -3.51
N LEU A 117 -0.53 20.18 -4.01
CA LEU A 117 -0.18 19.22 -5.06
C LEU A 117 0.14 19.94 -6.38
N LEU A 118 -0.67 20.90 -6.80
CA LEU A 118 -0.43 21.69 -8.02
C LEU A 118 0.91 22.44 -7.93
N TRP A 119 1.17 23.11 -6.80
CA TRP A 119 2.46 23.73 -6.58
C TRP A 119 3.62 22.74 -6.74
N ALA A 120 3.53 21.56 -6.11
CA ALA A 120 4.58 20.56 -6.20
C ALA A 120 4.82 20.08 -7.64
N LEU A 121 3.75 19.97 -8.44
CA LEU A 121 3.81 19.54 -9.83
C LEU A 121 4.33 20.65 -10.77
N GLU A 122 3.93 21.90 -10.56
CA GLU A 122 4.24 23.03 -11.44
C GLU A 122 5.62 23.65 -11.18
N ASP A 123 6.14 23.60 -9.94
CA ASP A 123 7.44 24.20 -9.58
C ASP A 123 8.61 23.44 -10.22
N PRO A 124 9.35 24.01 -11.19
CA PRO A 124 10.42 23.31 -11.91
C PRO A 124 11.64 22.95 -11.03
N GLU A 125 11.76 23.56 -9.86
CA GLU A 125 12.83 23.24 -8.92
C GLU A 125 12.53 21.94 -8.13
N ILE A 126 11.27 21.58 -7.97
CA ILE A 126 10.84 20.33 -7.31
C ILE A 126 11.07 19.14 -8.27
N LYS A 127 11.67 18.06 -7.75
CA LYS A 127 12.04 16.86 -8.53
C LYS A 127 11.19 15.63 -8.20
N ALA A 128 10.58 15.59 -7.04
CA ALA A 128 9.69 14.51 -6.61
C ALA A 128 8.67 15.01 -5.58
N VAL A 129 7.60 14.25 -5.40
CA VAL A 129 6.52 14.55 -4.45
C VAL A 129 6.48 13.45 -3.40
N PHE A 130 6.82 13.78 -2.15
CA PHE A 130 6.72 12.88 -1.00
C PHE A 130 5.44 13.13 -0.22
N CYS A 131 4.63 12.10 -0.06
CA CYS A 131 3.44 12.14 0.77
C CYS A 131 3.80 11.84 2.22
N VAL A 132 3.36 12.67 3.18
CA VAL A 132 3.67 12.46 4.60
C VAL A 132 2.92 11.26 5.16
N ARG A 133 1.66 11.08 4.75
CA ARG A 133 0.82 9.97 5.17
C ARG A 133 -0.32 9.72 4.19
N GLY A 134 -0.89 8.51 4.27
CA GLY A 134 -2.18 8.18 3.67
C GLY A 134 -3.38 8.65 4.51
N GLY A 135 -4.45 7.90 4.51
CA GLY A 135 -5.66 8.17 5.25
C GLY A 135 -6.91 8.12 4.40
N TYR A 136 -7.48 9.28 4.07
CA TYR A 136 -8.67 9.41 3.24
C TYR A 136 -8.67 10.79 2.57
N ALA A 137 -9.12 10.89 1.36
CA ALA A 137 -9.44 12.04 0.53
C ALA A 137 -8.78 12.04 -0.85
N SER A 138 -7.89 11.10 -1.14
CA SER A 138 -7.15 11.09 -2.43
C SER A 138 -8.08 11.01 -3.65
N THR A 139 -9.18 10.25 -3.58
CA THR A 139 -10.21 10.22 -4.63
C THR A 139 -10.86 11.59 -4.84
N GLU A 140 -11.23 12.26 -3.74
CA GLU A 140 -11.88 13.59 -3.81
C GLU A 140 -10.95 14.67 -4.39
N VAL A 141 -9.65 14.54 -4.15
CA VAL A 141 -8.62 15.41 -4.74
C VAL A 141 -8.47 15.10 -6.23
N MET A 142 -8.31 13.81 -6.59
CA MET A 142 -8.10 13.41 -7.99
C MET A 142 -9.32 13.67 -8.88
N ASP A 143 -10.54 13.56 -8.37
CA ASP A 143 -11.76 13.92 -9.12
C ASP A 143 -11.80 15.38 -9.58
N ARG A 144 -10.95 16.24 -9.02
CA ARG A 144 -10.86 17.66 -9.34
C ARG A 144 -9.61 18.05 -10.16
N LEU A 145 -8.73 17.08 -10.41
CA LEU A 145 -7.48 17.29 -11.13
C LEU A 145 -7.51 16.62 -12.50
N PRO A 146 -7.21 17.37 -13.59
CA PRO A 146 -7.04 16.73 -14.89
C PRO A 146 -5.70 16.00 -14.94
N LEU A 147 -5.66 14.80 -15.54
CA LEU A 147 -4.44 14.01 -15.70
C LEU A 147 -3.32 14.76 -16.43
N SER A 148 -3.66 15.64 -17.34
CA SER A 148 -2.69 16.46 -18.08
C SER A 148 -1.75 17.27 -17.19
N VAL A 149 -2.14 17.61 -15.96
CA VAL A 149 -1.24 18.28 -15.00
C VAL A 149 -0.14 17.33 -14.54
N ILE A 150 -0.48 16.06 -14.35
CA ILE A 150 0.47 15.00 -13.96
C ILE A 150 1.41 14.72 -15.15
N GLU A 151 0.86 14.50 -16.34
CA GLU A 151 1.63 14.24 -17.57
C GLU A 151 2.70 15.29 -17.83
N LEU A 152 2.37 16.57 -17.62
CA LEU A 152 3.29 17.70 -17.87
C LEU A 152 4.35 17.86 -16.77
N ALA A 153 4.12 17.33 -15.58
CA ALA A 153 5.03 17.52 -14.46
C ALA A 153 6.28 16.63 -14.54
N GLU A 154 6.16 15.43 -15.13
CA GLU A 154 7.24 14.43 -15.25
C GLU A 154 7.97 14.16 -13.93
N LYS A 155 7.26 14.16 -12.80
CA LYS A 155 7.80 13.98 -11.45
C LYS A 155 7.18 12.76 -10.79
N PRO A 156 7.97 11.93 -10.07
CA PRO A 156 7.41 10.83 -9.30
C PRO A 156 6.64 11.32 -8.08
N ILE A 157 5.62 10.53 -7.70
CA ILE A 157 5.00 10.59 -6.38
C ILE A 157 5.37 9.35 -5.58
N ILE A 158 5.61 9.53 -4.28
CA ILE A 158 6.05 8.48 -3.37
C ILE A 158 5.06 8.34 -2.22
N GLY A 159 4.61 7.11 -1.96
CA GLY A 159 3.73 6.78 -0.87
C GLY A 159 2.98 5.47 -1.08
N TYR A 160 2.10 5.11 -0.15
CA TYR A 160 1.27 3.90 -0.16
C TYR A 160 -0.06 4.17 0.55
N SER A 161 -0.89 3.14 0.80
CA SER A 161 -2.20 3.32 1.45
C SER A 161 -3.14 4.13 0.56
N ASP A 162 -3.80 5.17 1.08
CA ASP A 162 -4.67 6.08 0.32
C ASP A 162 -3.96 6.76 -0.89
N ILE A 163 -2.61 6.80 -0.88
CA ILE A 163 -1.82 7.30 -2.01
C ILE A 163 -1.95 6.39 -3.25
N THR A 164 -2.48 5.19 -3.12
CA THR A 164 -2.80 4.27 -4.23
C THR A 164 -3.59 4.97 -5.35
N VAL A 165 -4.47 5.91 -5.02
CA VAL A 165 -5.22 6.69 -6.03
C VAL A 165 -4.26 7.48 -6.94
N TYR A 166 -3.25 8.10 -6.36
CA TYR A 166 -2.23 8.85 -7.12
C TYR A 166 -1.32 7.90 -7.89
N LEU A 167 -0.94 6.74 -7.32
CA LEU A 167 -0.14 5.74 -8.03
C LEU A 167 -0.87 5.28 -9.30
N SER A 168 -2.18 5.06 -9.23
CA SER A 168 -3.03 4.75 -10.38
C SER A 168 -3.06 5.89 -11.40
N ALA A 169 -3.25 7.14 -10.93
CA ALA A 169 -3.29 8.31 -11.78
C ALA A 169 -1.96 8.57 -12.52
N TRP A 170 -0.82 8.37 -11.84
CA TRP A 170 0.51 8.46 -12.47
C TRP A 170 0.68 7.41 -13.55
N THR A 171 0.34 6.16 -13.25
CA THR A 171 0.39 5.08 -14.25
C THR A 171 -0.51 5.39 -15.45
N GLN A 172 -1.72 5.90 -15.23
CA GLN A 172 -2.64 6.29 -16.30
C GLN A 172 -2.12 7.47 -17.13
N ALA A 173 -1.36 8.36 -16.51
CA ALA A 173 -0.64 9.46 -17.19
C ALA A 173 0.65 9.00 -17.91
N GLY A 174 0.99 7.71 -17.89
CA GLY A 174 2.20 7.17 -18.51
C GLY A 174 3.48 7.46 -17.72
N LEU A 175 3.37 7.79 -16.45
CA LEU A 175 4.49 8.10 -15.57
C LEU A 175 4.65 7.04 -14.48
N PRO A 176 5.89 6.67 -14.12
CA PRO A 176 6.12 5.83 -12.95
C PRO A 176 5.91 6.59 -11.64
N SER A 177 5.53 5.81 -10.63
CA SER A 177 5.40 6.24 -9.25
C SER A 177 6.02 5.20 -8.31
N ILE A 178 6.18 5.52 -7.03
CA ILE A 178 6.84 4.61 -6.11
C ILE A 178 5.90 4.27 -4.95
N HIS A 179 5.43 3.02 -4.94
CA HIS A 179 4.80 2.45 -3.75
C HIS A 179 5.91 2.14 -2.76
N ALA A 180 5.98 2.89 -1.69
CA ALA A 180 7.01 2.75 -0.67
C ALA A 180 6.56 3.38 0.64
N SER A 181 7.34 3.13 1.70
CA SER A 181 7.08 3.70 3.02
C SER A 181 7.16 5.21 2.98
N MET A 182 6.16 5.86 3.55
CA MET A 182 6.26 7.29 3.76
C MET A 182 7.32 7.58 4.83
N ALA A 183 8.13 8.61 4.62
CA ALA A 183 9.29 8.90 5.47
C ALA A 183 8.94 9.09 6.96
N SER A 184 7.67 9.36 7.27
CA SER A 184 7.14 9.36 8.63
C SER A 184 7.26 8.01 9.35
N ALA A 185 7.34 6.90 8.60
CA ALA A 185 7.46 5.54 9.10
C ALA A 185 8.90 4.97 9.04
N PHE A 186 9.89 5.72 8.54
CA PHE A 186 11.25 5.22 8.33
C PHE A 186 11.92 4.63 9.56
N LYS A 187 11.51 5.00 10.77
CA LYS A 187 12.06 4.46 12.01
C LYS A 187 11.41 3.13 12.42
N ASP A 188 10.29 2.80 11.81
CA ASP A 188 9.44 1.67 12.17
C ASP A 188 9.61 0.49 11.20
N ILE A 189 10.25 0.69 10.04
CA ILE A 189 10.52 -0.34 9.04
C ILE A 189 12.00 -0.82 9.09
N PRO A 190 12.29 -2.04 8.60
CA PRO A 190 13.65 -2.55 8.49
C PRO A 190 14.59 -1.64 7.71
N GLU A 191 15.86 -1.62 8.11
CA GLU A 191 16.91 -0.83 7.44
C GLU A 191 17.04 -1.18 5.96
N GLU A 192 16.91 -2.46 5.62
CA GLU A 192 17.01 -2.95 4.24
C GLU A 192 15.90 -2.39 3.35
N CYS A 193 14.67 -2.21 3.87
CA CYS A 193 13.58 -1.56 3.14
C CYS A 193 13.90 -0.09 2.85
N ARG A 194 14.43 0.63 3.84
CA ARG A 194 14.84 2.02 3.70
C ARG A 194 15.98 2.20 2.71
N GLU A 195 16.98 1.32 2.76
CA GLU A 195 18.10 1.36 1.82
C GLU A 195 17.62 1.01 0.40
N ALA A 196 16.75 0.02 0.25
CA ALA A 196 16.14 -0.31 -1.04
C ALA A 196 15.36 0.87 -1.61
N GLU A 197 14.54 1.55 -0.79
CA GLU A 197 13.79 2.74 -1.22
C GLU A 197 14.72 3.88 -1.66
N LYS A 198 15.76 4.17 -0.88
CA LYS A 198 16.76 5.17 -1.21
C LYS A 198 17.45 4.87 -2.54
N ARG A 199 17.70 3.60 -2.86
CA ARG A 199 18.30 3.17 -4.11
C ARG A 199 17.31 3.29 -5.27
N VAL A 200 16.04 2.90 -5.07
CA VAL A 200 14.98 3.08 -6.07
C VAL A 200 14.83 4.55 -6.47
N LEU A 201 14.86 5.46 -5.51
CA LEU A 201 14.81 6.90 -5.78
C LEU A 201 15.97 7.40 -6.66
N ARG A 202 17.09 6.67 -6.70
CA ARG A 202 18.29 6.96 -7.51
C ARG A 202 18.35 6.17 -8.82
N GLY A 203 17.33 5.39 -9.12
CA GLY A 203 17.25 4.59 -10.35
C GLY A 203 17.85 3.19 -10.27
N GLU A 204 18.26 2.75 -9.09
CA GLU A 204 18.74 1.41 -8.85
C GLU A 204 17.56 0.53 -8.39
N ILE A 205 16.92 -0.16 -9.32
CA ILE A 205 15.69 -0.91 -9.05
C ILE A 205 16.04 -2.35 -8.63
N PRO A 206 15.57 -2.81 -7.45
CA PRO A 206 15.89 -4.14 -6.94
C PRO A 206 15.16 -5.25 -7.68
N SER A 207 15.80 -6.41 -7.82
CA SER A 207 15.15 -7.66 -8.19
C SER A 207 14.92 -8.49 -6.93
N TYR A 208 13.69 -8.96 -6.74
CA TYR A 208 13.27 -9.69 -5.54
C TYR A 208 13.13 -11.18 -5.81
N ILE A 209 13.57 -12.01 -4.86
CA ILE A 209 13.19 -13.42 -4.74
C ILE A 209 12.58 -13.61 -3.35
N CYS A 210 11.37 -14.18 -3.33
CA CYS A 210 10.62 -14.47 -2.12
C CYS A 210 10.37 -15.97 -1.98
N GLN A 211 10.23 -16.43 -0.75
CA GLN A 211 9.76 -17.79 -0.48
C GLN A 211 8.31 -17.94 -0.95
N GLY A 212 8.02 -19.04 -1.63
CA GLY A 212 6.68 -19.36 -2.10
C GLY A 212 5.74 -19.76 -0.98
N SER A 213 4.46 -19.50 -1.18
CA SER A 213 3.34 -19.90 -0.34
C SER A 213 2.65 -21.15 -0.91
N GLU A 214 2.01 -21.95 -0.09
CA GLU A 214 1.15 -23.06 -0.52
C GLU A 214 -0.08 -22.61 -1.32
N PHE A 215 -0.39 -21.31 -1.31
CA PHE A 215 -1.50 -20.70 -2.05
C PHE A 215 -1.09 -20.18 -3.42
N ASP A 216 0.19 -20.17 -3.75
CA ASP A 216 0.69 -19.66 -5.03
C ASP A 216 0.18 -20.48 -6.23
N LEU A 217 0.07 -19.83 -7.37
CA LEU A 217 -0.16 -20.44 -8.69
C LEU A 217 1.08 -20.23 -9.54
N GLU A 218 1.71 -21.35 -9.90
CA GLU A 218 2.92 -21.35 -10.71
C GLU A 218 2.69 -20.73 -12.10
N GLY A 219 3.71 -20.12 -12.64
CA GLY A 219 3.69 -19.54 -13.98
C GLY A 219 4.62 -18.35 -14.11
N THR A 220 4.61 -17.76 -15.29
CA THR A 220 5.40 -16.57 -15.59
C THR A 220 4.56 -15.60 -16.40
N ALA A 221 4.57 -14.34 -16.02
CA ALA A 221 3.91 -13.28 -16.77
C ALA A 221 4.76 -12.00 -16.76
N GLU A 222 4.55 -11.19 -17.79
CA GLU A 222 5.11 -9.84 -17.90
C GLU A 222 3.97 -8.84 -18.07
N GLY A 223 4.11 -7.67 -17.49
CA GLY A 223 3.12 -6.61 -17.60
C GLY A 223 3.52 -5.35 -16.82
N ILE A 224 2.75 -4.31 -16.97
CA ILE A 224 2.91 -3.08 -16.21
C ILE A 224 2.46 -3.33 -14.75
N LEU A 225 3.30 -3.00 -13.77
CA LEU A 225 2.94 -3.15 -12.35
C LEU A 225 1.94 -2.07 -11.94
N VAL A 226 0.76 -2.47 -11.51
CA VAL A 226 -0.34 -1.59 -11.08
C VAL A 226 -0.94 -2.07 -9.78
N GLY A 227 -1.64 -1.18 -9.07
CA GLY A 227 -2.36 -1.55 -7.84
C GLY A 227 -1.90 -0.78 -6.61
N GLY A 228 -1.95 -1.42 -5.45
CA GLY A 228 -1.65 -0.88 -4.13
C GLY A 228 -2.62 -1.39 -3.07
N ASN A 229 -3.11 -0.53 -2.17
CA ASN A 229 -4.10 -0.89 -1.18
C ASN A 229 -5.44 -1.26 -1.83
N LEU A 230 -5.98 -2.44 -1.53
CA LEU A 230 -7.14 -3.02 -2.20
C LEU A 230 -8.41 -2.17 -2.08
N SER A 231 -8.76 -1.74 -0.87
CA SER A 231 -9.97 -0.94 -0.64
C SER A 231 -9.89 0.38 -1.41
N THR A 232 -8.76 1.05 -1.36
CA THR A 232 -8.49 2.29 -2.10
C THR A 232 -8.45 2.06 -3.61
N PHE A 233 -7.79 0.99 -4.08
CA PHE A 233 -7.71 0.66 -5.49
C PHE A 233 -9.09 0.32 -6.10
N SER A 234 -9.99 -0.29 -5.33
CA SER A 234 -11.35 -0.54 -5.78
C SER A 234 -12.12 0.74 -6.13
N ALA A 235 -11.75 1.87 -5.52
CA ALA A 235 -12.40 3.16 -5.74
C ALA A 235 -11.89 3.90 -7.01
N VAL A 236 -10.76 3.47 -7.61
CA VAL A 236 -10.27 4.10 -8.86
C VAL A 236 -10.91 3.53 -10.12
N LEU A 237 -11.57 2.39 -10.03
CA LEU A 237 -12.11 1.68 -11.18
C LEU A 237 -13.15 2.51 -11.94
N ASN A 238 -13.03 2.52 -13.25
CA ASN A 238 -13.90 3.26 -14.17
C ASN A 238 -13.88 4.79 -13.95
N THR A 239 -12.85 5.32 -13.31
CA THR A 239 -12.56 6.76 -13.25
C THR A 239 -11.64 7.18 -14.39
N ALA A 240 -11.38 8.48 -14.55
CA ALA A 240 -10.40 8.98 -15.51
C ALA A 240 -8.96 8.55 -15.20
N TYR A 241 -8.69 8.16 -13.96
CA TYR A 241 -7.38 7.72 -13.46
C TYR A 241 -7.31 6.21 -13.18
N ASP A 242 -8.19 5.42 -13.76
CA ASP A 242 -8.18 3.96 -13.71
C ASP A 242 -7.06 3.40 -14.60
N CYS A 243 -5.93 3.04 -14.00
CA CYS A 243 -4.79 2.49 -14.72
C CYS A 243 -5.03 1.11 -15.33
N THR A 244 -6.10 0.40 -14.92
CA THR A 244 -6.43 -0.90 -15.53
C THR A 244 -7.16 -0.76 -16.87
N SER A 245 -7.48 0.46 -17.29
CA SER A 245 -8.10 0.74 -18.59
C SER A 245 -7.11 0.66 -19.77
N MET A 246 -5.81 0.51 -19.51
CA MET A 246 -4.77 0.35 -20.53
C MET A 246 -4.97 -0.94 -21.35
N GLU A 247 -4.44 -0.95 -22.57
CA GLU A 247 -4.44 -2.14 -23.45
C GLU A 247 -3.28 -3.10 -23.16
N GLU A 248 -2.20 -2.63 -22.56
CA GLU A 248 -1.04 -3.39 -22.19
C GLU A 248 -1.37 -4.43 -21.11
N PRO A 249 -0.76 -5.60 -21.13
CA PRO A 249 -0.81 -6.56 -20.03
C PRO A 249 -0.32 -5.92 -18.73
N PHE A 250 -0.96 -6.22 -17.59
CA PHE A 250 -0.54 -5.71 -16.29
C PHE A 250 -0.41 -6.82 -15.26
N ILE A 251 0.52 -6.60 -14.31
CA ILE A 251 0.65 -7.37 -13.07
C ILE A 251 -0.04 -6.56 -11.96
N LEU A 252 -1.04 -7.16 -11.32
CA LEU A 252 -1.84 -6.51 -10.29
C LEU A 252 -1.22 -6.77 -8.91
N PHE A 253 -0.74 -5.73 -8.24
CA PHE A 253 -0.30 -5.78 -6.85
C PHE A 253 -1.41 -5.29 -5.92
N LEU A 254 -1.72 -6.08 -4.87
CA LEU A 254 -2.76 -5.72 -3.89
C LEU A 254 -2.31 -6.09 -2.47
N GLU A 255 -2.40 -5.15 -1.55
CA GLU A 255 -2.22 -5.34 -0.10
C GLU A 255 -3.41 -4.75 0.67
N GLU A 256 -3.59 -5.08 1.95
CA GLU A 256 -4.70 -4.52 2.73
C GLU A 256 -4.39 -4.52 4.24
N VAL A 257 -5.05 -3.62 4.98
CA VAL A 257 -4.92 -3.47 6.43
C VAL A 257 -6.27 -3.24 7.10
N GLU A 258 -6.48 -3.87 8.25
CA GLU A 258 -7.63 -3.65 9.15
C GLU A 258 -9.01 -3.91 8.53
N GLU A 259 -9.08 -4.63 7.40
CA GLU A 259 -10.32 -5.02 6.78
C GLU A 259 -10.69 -6.47 7.16
N ASP A 260 -11.99 -6.72 7.32
CA ASP A 260 -12.48 -8.06 7.58
C ASP A 260 -12.69 -8.87 6.29
N TYR A 261 -13.01 -10.16 6.47
CA TYR A 261 -13.28 -11.10 5.39
C TYR A 261 -14.32 -10.58 4.38
N GLU A 262 -15.44 -10.05 4.88
CA GLU A 262 -16.55 -9.58 4.05
C GLU A 262 -16.18 -8.36 3.23
N HIS A 263 -15.36 -7.48 3.76
CA HIS A 263 -14.88 -6.30 3.05
C HIS A 263 -13.85 -6.69 1.98
N ILE A 264 -12.84 -7.51 2.30
CA ILE A 264 -11.88 -8.01 1.33
C ILE A 264 -12.59 -8.75 0.19
N HIS A 265 -13.52 -9.65 0.52
CA HIS A 265 -14.32 -10.36 -0.48
C HIS A 265 -15.11 -9.41 -1.36
N ARG A 266 -15.71 -8.37 -0.79
CA ARG A 266 -16.49 -7.36 -1.52
C ARG A 266 -15.63 -6.55 -2.48
N TYR A 267 -14.45 -6.09 -2.04
CA TYR A 267 -13.54 -5.35 -2.91
C TYR A 267 -13.04 -6.22 -4.07
N LEU A 268 -12.66 -7.47 -3.82
CA LEU A 268 -12.28 -8.40 -4.88
C LEU A 268 -13.44 -8.70 -5.83
N THR A 269 -14.68 -8.82 -5.31
CA THR A 269 -15.89 -8.95 -6.15
C THR A 269 -16.09 -7.72 -7.05
N VAL A 270 -15.79 -6.52 -6.56
CA VAL A 270 -15.82 -5.31 -7.40
C VAL A 270 -14.78 -5.41 -8.51
N LEU A 271 -13.54 -5.80 -8.20
CA LEU A 271 -12.49 -6.00 -9.22
C LEU A 271 -12.92 -7.05 -10.26
N GLU A 272 -13.55 -8.14 -9.84
CA GLU A 272 -14.07 -9.18 -10.72
C GLU A 272 -15.18 -8.66 -11.63
N HIS A 273 -16.17 -7.93 -11.09
CA HIS A 273 -17.25 -7.35 -11.87
C HIS A 273 -16.78 -6.33 -12.91
N PHE A 274 -15.69 -5.62 -12.65
CA PHE A 274 -15.05 -4.74 -13.63
C PHE A 274 -14.08 -5.49 -14.56
N GLY A 275 -13.96 -6.81 -14.42
CA GLY A 275 -13.11 -7.64 -15.25
C GLY A 275 -11.60 -7.40 -15.04
N VAL A 276 -11.21 -6.77 -13.93
CA VAL A 276 -9.79 -6.48 -13.62
C VAL A 276 -9.02 -7.77 -13.38
N LEU A 277 -9.59 -8.69 -12.58
CA LEU A 277 -8.97 -9.97 -12.27
C LEU A 277 -8.82 -10.88 -13.52
N ASP A 278 -9.72 -10.75 -14.50
CA ASP A 278 -9.69 -11.51 -15.75
C ASP A 278 -8.66 -10.97 -16.76
N ARG A 279 -8.39 -9.67 -16.70
CA ARG A 279 -7.42 -9.00 -17.60
C ARG A 279 -6.00 -8.96 -17.06
N ALA A 280 -5.81 -9.23 -15.76
CA ALA A 280 -4.49 -9.29 -15.16
C ALA A 280 -3.69 -10.45 -15.80
N ALA A 281 -2.47 -10.17 -16.23
CA ALA A 281 -1.55 -11.19 -16.72
C ALA A 281 -0.96 -12.02 -15.57
N GLY A 282 -0.90 -11.46 -14.38
CA GLY A 282 -0.50 -12.11 -13.13
C GLY A 282 -0.89 -11.26 -11.94
N ILE A 283 -0.89 -11.84 -10.75
CA ILE A 283 -1.28 -11.14 -9.52
C ILE A 283 -0.23 -11.37 -8.44
N LEU A 284 0.17 -10.30 -7.77
CA LEU A 284 1.06 -10.28 -6.62
C LEU A 284 0.29 -9.75 -5.41
N PHE A 285 -0.06 -10.63 -4.50
CA PHE A 285 -0.65 -10.20 -3.23
C PHE A 285 0.45 -9.86 -2.23
N GLY A 286 0.36 -8.67 -1.64
CA GLY A 286 1.15 -8.24 -0.52
C GLY A 286 0.66 -8.86 0.79
N GLU A 287 0.94 -8.19 1.89
CA GLU A 287 0.50 -8.64 3.19
C GLU A 287 -0.95 -8.23 3.48
N TRP A 288 -1.63 -9.07 4.27
CA TRP A 288 -2.97 -8.83 4.80
C TRP A 288 -2.84 -8.62 6.31
N ILE A 289 -2.77 -7.37 6.76
CA ILE A 289 -2.44 -7.03 8.13
C ILE A 289 -3.70 -6.76 8.95
N ASN A 290 -3.68 -7.26 10.21
CA ASN A 290 -4.79 -7.14 11.16
C ASN A 290 -6.11 -7.73 10.65
N TYR A 291 -6.01 -8.74 9.77
CA TYR A 291 -7.15 -9.50 9.32
C TYR A 291 -7.73 -10.29 10.51
N PRO A 292 -8.96 -10.03 10.96
CA PRO A 292 -9.55 -10.77 12.06
C PRO A 292 -9.78 -12.23 11.66
N ALA A 293 -9.12 -13.14 12.35
CA ALA A 293 -9.25 -14.58 12.12
C ALA A 293 -10.67 -15.10 12.45
N GLU A 294 -11.41 -14.34 13.25
CA GLU A 294 -12.80 -14.63 13.64
C GLU A 294 -13.74 -13.58 13.04
N CYS A 295 -14.40 -13.94 11.96
CA CYS A 295 -15.54 -13.16 11.48
C CYS A 295 -16.73 -13.40 12.41
N GLU A 296 -17.23 -12.33 13.05
CA GLU A 296 -18.48 -12.40 13.80
C GLU A 296 -19.62 -12.85 12.90
N THR A 297 -20.37 -13.84 13.37
CA THR A 297 -21.48 -14.42 12.64
C THR A 297 -22.61 -13.39 12.44
N TYR A 298 -22.74 -12.85 11.24
CA TYR A 298 -23.94 -12.15 10.87
C TYR A 298 -25.03 -13.15 10.50
N ASN A 299 -26.14 -13.20 11.27
CA ASN A 299 -27.29 -14.10 11.09
C ASN A 299 -26.97 -15.60 11.05
N GLY A 300 -25.98 -16.10 11.76
CA GLY A 300 -25.65 -17.52 11.83
C GLY A 300 -25.00 -18.12 10.58
N ASN A 301 -24.67 -17.29 9.60
CA ASN A 301 -24.02 -17.67 8.35
C ASN A 301 -22.63 -17.02 8.25
N SER A 302 -21.74 -17.27 9.23
CA SER A 302 -20.37 -16.80 9.06
C SER A 302 -19.68 -17.57 7.96
N ARG A 303 -19.18 -16.88 6.94
CA ARG A 303 -18.27 -17.45 5.97
C ARG A 303 -16.83 -17.47 6.52
N GLY A 304 -16.49 -16.58 7.47
CA GLY A 304 -15.17 -16.42 8.03
C GLY A 304 -14.60 -17.68 8.68
N GLY A 305 -15.42 -18.52 9.35
CA GLY A 305 -14.98 -19.80 9.89
C GLY A 305 -14.69 -20.90 8.87
N ARG A 306 -14.70 -20.60 7.56
CA ARG A 306 -14.37 -21.57 6.50
C ARG A 306 -12.90 -21.50 6.08
N PHE A 307 -12.21 -20.41 6.37
CA PHE A 307 -10.86 -20.16 5.91
C PHE A 307 -9.94 -19.83 7.10
N GLN A 308 -8.72 -20.31 7.03
CA GLN A 308 -7.72 -20.06 8.07
C GLN A 308 -6.98 -18.74 7.86
N SER A 309 -7.02 -18.20 6.62
CA SER A 309 -6.37 -16.95 6.26
C SER A 309 -7.10 -16.25 5.11
N ALA A 310 -6.80 -14.95 4.91
CA ALA A 310 -7.24 -14.21 3.74
C ALA A 310 -6.69 -14.82 2.44
N ALA A 311 -5.43 -15.26 2.44
CA ALA A 311 -4.81 -15.91 1.29
C ALA A 311 -5.57 -17.20 0.88
N GLU A 312 -5.96 -18.05 1.83
CA GLU A 312 -6.78 -19.23 1.55
C GLU A 312 -8.12 -18.86 0.92
N MET A 313 -8.79 -17.85 1.45
CA MET A 313 -10.06 -17.37 0.90
C MET A 313 -9.91 -16.88 -0.53
N VAL A 314 -8.96 -15.98 -0.75
CA VAL A 314 -8.68 -15.41 -2.09
C VAL A 314 -8.33 -16.51 -3.07
N ARG A 315 -7.46 -17.44 -2.69
CA ARG A 315 -7.04 -18.58 -3.52
C ARG A 315 -8.22 -19.45 -3.93
N ARG A 316 -9.16 -19.72 -3.01
CA ARG A 316 -10.28 -20.64 -3.24
C ARG A 316 -11.46 -19.99 -3.95
N GLU A 317 -11.79 -18.73 -3.62
CA GLU A 317 -13.00 -18.10 -4.14
C GLU A 317 -12.76 -17.24 -5.38
N PHE A 318 -11.54 -16.70 -5.56
CA PHE A 318 -11.24 -15.82 -6.70
C PHE A 318 -10.20 -16.38 -7.68
N MET A 319 -9.30 -17.27 -7.23
CA MET A 319 -8.20 -17.74 -8.05
C MET A 319 -8.35 -19.23 -8.48
N ALA A 320 -9.44 -19.92 -8.11
CA ALA A 320 -9.57 -21.37 -8.33
C ALA A 320 -9.55 -21.77 -9.81
N ASP A 321 -10.19 -20.99 -10.66
CA ASP A 321 -10.39 -21.29 -12.09
C ASP A 321 -9.51 -20.40 -13.00
N ARG A 322 -8.50 -19.70 -12.46
CA ARG A 322 -7.60 -18.82 -13.22
C ARG A 322 -6.31 -19.55 -13.56
N ASP A 323 -5.87 -19.40 -14.80
CA ASP A 323 -4.62 -19.97 -15.36
C ASP A 323 -3.58 -18.84 -15.56
N ILE A 324 -3.31 -18.09 -14.48
CA ILE A 324 -2.33 -17.01 -14.43
C ILE A 324 -1.43 -17.19 -13.21
N PRO A 325 -0.19 -16.71 -13.22
CA PRO A 325 0.67 -16.74 -12.05
C PRO A 325 0.10 -15.84 -10.93
N VAL A 326 0.02 -16.37 -9.72
CA VAL A 326 -0.44 -15.63 -8.51
C VAL A 326 0.51 -15.93 -7.37
N ALA A 327 1.11 -14.92 -6.78
CA ALA A 327 1.94 -15.03 -5.58
C ALA A 327 1.28 -14.35 -4.39
N PHE A 328 1.55 -14.88 -3.18
CA PHE A 328 1.02 -14.35 -1.91
C PHE A 328 2.13 -13.99 -0.94
N GLY A 329 1.89 -12.94 -0.16
CA GLY A 329 2.76 -12.55 0.95
C GLY A 329 4.02 -11.80 0.53
N PHE A 330 3.97 -11.02 -0.56
CA PHE A 330 5.05 -10.09 -0.87
C PHE A 330 5.15 -9.02 0.24
N PRO A 331 6.32 -8.81 0.87
CA PRO A 331 6.44 -7.94 2.04
C PRO A 331 6.43 -6.46 1.63
N ALA A 332 5.28 -6.01 1.17
CA ALA A 332 4.97 -4.61 0.90
C ALA A 332 3.54 -4.28 1.31
N GLY A 333 3.34 -3.10 1.84
CA GLY A 333 2.07 -2.59 2.35
C GLY A 333 2.19 -2.11 3.80
N HIS A 334 1.25 -2.53 4.65
CA HIS A 334 1.13 -2.07 6.04
C HIS A 334 1.78 -3.00 7.07
N GLY A 335 2.51 -4.04 6.64
CA GLY A 335 3.23 -4.96 7.51
C GLY A 335 4.48 -4.36 8.15
N ASP A 336 5.26 -5.21 8.79
CA ASP A 336 6.52 -4.83 9.43
C ASP A 336 7.58 -4.41 8.40
N ALA A 337 7.49 -4.92 7.17
CA ALA A 337 8.33 -4.55 6.04
C ALA A 337 7.48 -3.88 4.95
N ASN A 338 8.08 -2.96 4.21
CA ASN A 338 7.46 -2.36 3.03
C ASN A 338 8.52 -2.12 1.97
N TYR A 339 8.83 -3.16 1.21
CA TYR A 339 9.80 -3.08 0.11
C TYR A 339 9.25 -2.22 -1.03
N PRO A 340 10.05 -1.31 -1.60
CA PRO A 340 9.60 -0.38 -2.62
C PRO A 340 9.29 -1.08 -3.94
N LEU A 341 8.20 -0.64 -4.58
CA LEU A 341 7.77 -1.07 -5.89
C LEU A 341 7.70 0.12 -6.84
N LEU A 342 8.40 0.06 -7.98
CA LEU A 342 8.30 1.07 -9.02
C LEU A 342 7.07 0.75 -9.88
N MET A 343 5.97 1.45 -9.59
CA MET A 343 4.67 1.29 -10.25
C MET A 343 4.65 1.96 -11.62
N GLY A 344 3.74 1.50 -12.48
CA GLY A 344 3.61 2.04 -13.84
C GLY A 344 4.73 1.61 -14.80
N THR A 345 5.54 0.63 -14.42
CA THR A 345 6.65 0.12 -15.23
C THR A 345 6.53 -1.37 -15.47
N LYS A 346 7.18 -1.87 -16.54
CA LYS A 346 7.08 -3.27 -16.93
C LYS A 346 7.89 -4.17 -15.98
N VAL A 347 7.24 -5.22 -15.49
CA VAL A 347 7.86 -6.23 -14.63
C VAL A 347 7.63 -7.63 -15.18
N LYS A 348 8.47 -8.57 -14.71
CA LYS A 348 8.29 -10.00 -14.87
C LYS A 348 8.06 -10.62 -13.51
N LEU A 349 6.94 -11.31 -13.37
CA LEU A 349 6.60 -12.16 -12.22
C LEU A 349 6.78 -13.61 -12.63
N ALA A 350 7.67 -14.36 -11.94
CA ALA A 350 7.90 -15.77 -12.19
C ALA A 350 7.77 -16.57 -10.90
N ILE A 351 6.87 -17.55 -10.89
CA ILE A 351 6.48 -18.32 -9.71
C ILE A 351 6.75 -19.81 -9.96
N SER A 352 7.43 -20.44 -9.02
CA SER A 352 7.72 -21.88 -8.96
C SER A 352 7.20 -22.48 -7.65
N GLU A 353 7.26 -23.80 -7.50
CA GLU A 353 6.80 -24.52 -6.32
C GLU A 353 7.30 -23.96 -4.97
N LYS A 354 8.50 -23.36 -4.95
CA LYS A 354 9.17 -22.97 -3.69
C LYS A 354 9.48 -21.49 -3.54
N SER A 355 9.39 -20.75 -4.62
CA SER A 355 9.78 -19.33 -4.63
C SER A 355 9.14 -18.61 -5.80
N TYR A 356 9.05 -17.30 -5.66
CA TYR A 356 8.73 -16.43 -6.78
C TYR A 356 9.72 -15.27 -6.87
N SER A 357 9.87 -14.73 -8.08
CA SER A 357 10.68 -13.54 -8.34
C SER A 357 9.86 -12.43 -8.96
N LEU A 358 10.23 -11.20 -8.64
CA LEU A 358 9.75 -9.98 -9.28
C LEU A 358 10.96 -9.19 -9.79
N GLU A 359 10.99 -8.97 -11.09
CA GLU A 359 12.09 -8.31 -11.80
C GLU A 359 11.56 -7.18 -12.67
N TRP A 360 12.20 -6.02 -12.66
CA TRP A 360 11.86 -4.91 -13.55
C TRP A 360 12.58 -5.05 -14.88
N LEU A 361 11.82 -4.91 -15.96
CA LEU A 361 12.34 -5.00 -17.32
C LEU A 361 12.66 -3.60 -17.81
N ASN A 362 13.89 -3.42 -18.30
CA ASN A 362 14.31 -2.12 -18.82
C ASN A 362 13.50 -1.77 -20.08
N PRO A 363 12.96 -0.53 -20.22
CA PRO A 363 12.18 -0.13 -21.39
C PRO A 363 12.91 -0.28 -22.75
N THR A 364 14.21 -0.47 -22.73
CA THR A 364 15.05 -0.59 -23.93
C THR A 364 15.32 -2.03 -24.38
N GLU A 365 14.83 -3.00 -23.66
CA GLU A 365 14.87 -4.43 -24.01
C GLU A 365 13.49 -4.94 -24.44
#